data_56a3a4cac8bf45e40fa164471b56455d
#
_entry.id   56a3a4cac8bf45e40fa164471b56455d
#
_cell.length_a   1.000
_cell.length_b   1.000
_cell.length_c   1.000
_cell.angle_alpha   90.00
_cell.angle_beta   90.00
_cell.angle_gamma   90.00
#
_symmetry.space_group_name_H-M   'P 1'
#
loop_
_entity.id
_entity.type
_entity.pdbx_description
1 polymer ?
#
loop_
_entity_poly.entity_id
_entity_poly.type
_entity_poly.pdbx_seq_one_letter_code
_entity_poly.pdbx_strand_id
1 'polypeptide(L)'
;MTKPTIDLQELRERIGQRAKSTPTHKFWGVYVHIVKRTTLEAAYLIAKRQNGAPGCDGETFARIEEAGRDEFLRDLATELCSGTYQPRPYRRREIPKGGGRVRTISIPAIRDRVVQGAIRLILEPIFEADFSDSSYGARPGRSAHQAIELVRQGLHQRKHRVVDVDLSRYFDCIRHDRILAKVGKRVQDKRILALVKQFLKSGGRRGIPQGSPLSPLLANLALNDLDHALDRGQGFLTYVRYLDDMVVLVPDSEKGRRWADRALERISEEAEAIGVSINTEKTRVLSMSEAGGKFVFLGFVWRWKRSPRTGRWYAYLSPRPEKVTEVLRRVRNSLDNSRHLRMRDAVEQVNGIVRGWANYFRVGNAAHALQKVKYHVERKVRRFAARKSKRGGFGWKRWSSEVVYGAWGLYGDYQVRYFNRAKVGVQPPGIINSL
;
A
#
# COMPACT_ATOMS: atom_id res chain seq x y z
N MET A 1 24.75 -38.12 -2.83
CA MET A 1 24.54 -37.08 -1.78
C MET A 1 23.49 -36.11 -2.27
N THR A 2 22.25 -36.21 -1.80
CA THR A 2 21.18 -35.25 -2.07
C THR A 2 21.51 -33.94 -1.38
N LYS A 3 21.69 -32.86 -2.15
CA LYS A 3 21.88 -31.51 -1.56
C LYS A 3 20.70 -31.21 -0.63
N PRO A 4 20.93 -30.70 0.59
CA PRO A 4 19.83 -30.36 1.49
C PRO A 4 18.89 -29.36 0.79
N THR A 5 17.59 -29.61 0.90
CA THR A 5 16.57 -28.74 0.33
C THR A 5 16.59 -27.42 1.11
N ILE A 6 17.14 -26.36 0.51
CA ILE A 6 17.16 -25.03 1.11
C ILE A 6 15.71 -24.57 1.32
N ASP A 7 15.38 -24.13 2.53
CA ASP A 7 14.09 -23.54 2.83
C ASP A 7 13.86 -22.26 1.99
N LEU A 8 12.58 -22.00 1.67
CA LEU A 8 12.21 -20.82 0.84
C LEU A 8 12.67 -19.50 1.51
N GLN A 9 12.58 -19.41 2.81
CA GLN A 9 12.97 -18.19 3.52
C GLN A 9 14.49 -18.00 3.44
N GLU A 10 15.26 -19.03 3.68
CA GLU A 10 16.72 -19.01 3.54
C GLU A 10 17.14 -18.68 2.10
N LEU A 11 16.46 -19.25 1.10
CA LEU A 11 16.70 -18.92 -0.31
C LEU A 11 16.48 -17.42 -0.59
N ARG A 12 15.39 -16.85 -0.09
CA ARG A 12 15.07 -15.42 -0.25
C ARG A 12 16.12 -14.53 0.41
N GLU A 13 16.59 -14.89 1.58
CA GLU A 13 17.65 -14.18 2.30
C GLU A 13 18.98 -14.22 1.52
N ARG A 14 19.38 -15.39 1.02
CA ARG A 14 20.58 -15.54 0.18
C ARG A 14 20.50 -14.71 -1.12
N ILE A 15 19.33 -14.72 -1.78
CA ILE A 15 19.08 -13.89 -2.98
C ILE A 15 19.23 -12.41 -2.62
N GLY A 16 18.61 -11.95 -1.54
CA GLY A 16 18.67 -10.56 -1.09
C GLY A 16 20.09 -10.12 -0.70
N GLN A 17 20.81 -10.97 0.04
CA GLN A 17 22.21 -10.73 0.40
C GLN A 17 23.09 -10.61 -0.85
N ARG A 18 22.92 -11.52 -1.82
CA ARG A 18 23.68 -11.47 -3.09
C ARG A 18 23.33 -10.22 -3.90
N ALA A 19 22.05 -9.85 -3.96
CA ALA A 19 21.61 -8.65 -4.64
C ALA A 19 22.22 -7.38 -4.03
N LYS A 20 22.26 -7.31 -2.71
CA LYS A 20 22.80 -6.17 -1.96
C LYS A 20 24.32 -6.08 -2.01
N SER A 21 25.03 -7.22 -1.87
CA SER A 21 26.50 -7.25 -1.89
C SER A 21 27.08 -6.99 -3.28
N THR A 22 26.32 -7.29 -4.33
CA THR A 22 26.79 -7.11 -5.73
C THR A 22 25.68 -6.46 -6.56
N PRO A 23 25.57 -5.12 -6.54
CA PRO A 23 24.50 -4.39 -7.25
C PRO A 23 24.46 -4.61 -8.78
N THR A 24 25.57 -5.01 -9.37
CA THR A 24 25.68 -5.33 -10.80
C THR A 24 25.34 -6.78 -11.14
N HIS A 25 25.15 -7.64 -10.11
CA HIS A 25 24.90 -9.07 -10.33
C HIS A 25 23.56 -9.27 -11.08
N LYS A 26 23.63 -10.07 -12.14
CA LYS A 26 22.46 -10.47 -12.94
C LYS A 26 22.05 -11.89 -12.56
N PHE A 27 20.82 -12.04 -12.11
CA PHE A 27 20.28 -13.33 -11.70
C PHE A 27 19.81 -14.12 -12.91
N TRP A 28 20.32 -15.33 -13.06
CA TRP A 28 19.94 -16.31 -14.08
C TRP A 28 19.55 -17.65 -13.41
N GLY A 29 18.80 -18.48 -14.10
CA GLY A 29 18.40 -19.79 -13.58
C GLY A 29 17.47 -19.73 -12.35
N VAL A 30 16.90 -18.56 -12.00
CA VAL A 30 16.03 -18.41 -10.84
C VAL A 30 14.60 -18.88 -11.08
N TYR A 31 14.26 -19.22 -12.34
CA TYR A 31 12.97 -19.80 -12.70
C TYR A 31 12.70 -21.13 -11.99
N VAL A 32 13.72 -21.96 -11.82
CA VAL A 32 13.60 -23.25 -11.12
C VAL A 32 13.07 -23.11 -9.69
N HIS A 33 13.31 -21.96 -9.07
CA HIS A 33 12.82 -21.67 -7.71
C HIS A 33 11.35 -21.26 -7.71
N ILE A 34 10.84 -20.66 -8.81
CA ILE A 34 9.43 -20.27 -8.95
C ILE A 34 8.55 -21.52 -9.08
N VAL A 35 9.01 -22.51 -9.86
CA VAL A 35 8.24 -23.73 -10.13
C VAL A 35 8.32 -24.78 -9.00
N LYS A 36 9.18 -24.58 -7.99
CA LYS A 36 9.24 -25.48 -6.84
C LYS A 36 7.91 -25.53 -6.12
N ARG A 37 7.48 -26.76 -5.75
CA ARG A 37 6.26 -26.97 -4.98
C ARG A 37 6.20 -26.12 -3.72
N THR A 38 7.28 -26.01 -2.96
CA THR A 38 7.37 -25.19 -1.74
C THR A 38 7.08 -23.71 -2.00
N THR A 39 7.53 -23.16 -3.13
CA THR A 39 7.28 -21.74 -3.50
C THR A 39 5.84 -21.55 -3.95
N LEU A 40 5.30 -22.46 -4.77
CA LEU A 40 3.90 -22.40 -5.21
C LEU A 40 2.94 -22.57 -4.02
N GLU A 41 3.23 -23.48 -3.09
CA GLU A 41 2.44 -23.68 -1.88
C GLU A 41 2.47 -22.44 -0.98
N ALA A 42 3.63 -21.84 -0.75
CA ALA A 42 3.75 -20.59 0.00
C ALA A 42 2.92 -19.44 -0.66
N ALA A 43 3.00 -19.32 -1.98
CA ALA A 43 2.21 -18.34 -2.73
C ALA A 43 0.70 -18.63 -2.64
N TYR A 44 0.30 -19.89 -2.71
CA TYR A 44 -1.09 -20.32 -2.52
C TYR A 44 -1.63 -19.94 -1.13
N LEU A 45 -0.88 -20.26 -0.07
CA LEU A 45 -1.28 -19.97 1.31
C LEU A 45 -1.40 -18.45 1.55
N ILE A 46 -0.51 -17.64 0.96
CA ILE A 46 -0.59 -16.16 1.02
C ILE A 46 -1.87 -15.70 0.31
N ALA A 47 -2.16 -16.20 -0.88
CA ALA A 47 -3.35 -15.84 -1.64
C ALA A 47 -4.64 -16.29 -0.93
N LYS A 48 -4.67 -17.51 -0.35
CA LYS A 48 -5.79 -18.05 0.43
C LYS A 48 -6.07 -17.20 1.67
N ARG A 49 -5.04 -16.78 2.41
CA ARG A 49 -5.20 -15.90 3.57
C ARG A 49 -5.86 -14.57 3.22
N GLN A 50 -5.60 -14.03 2.05
CA GLN A 50 -6.26 -12.81 1.56
C GLN A 50 -7.72 -13.04 1.16
N ASN A 51 -8.10 -14.28 0.85
CA ASN A 51 -9.45 -14.74 0.51
C ASN A 51 -10.19 -13.81 -0.48
N GLY A 52 -9.49 -13.37 -1.53
CA GLY A 52 -10.05 -12.46 -2.54
C GLY A 52 -11.04 -13.17 -3.46
N ALA A 53 -11.97 -12.40 -4.02
CA ALA A 53 -13.02 -12.89 -4.94
C ALA A 53 -12.45 -13.75 -6.08
N PRO A 54 -13.20 -14.75 -6.62
CA PRO A 54 -12.76 -15.58 -7.74
C PRO A 54 -12.49 -14.76 -9.02
N GLY A 55 -11.63 -15.30 -9.88
CA GLY A 55 -11.32 -14.76 -11.20
C GLY A 55 -12.44 -14.92 -12.22
N CYS A 56 -12.09 -14.94 -13.51
CA CYS A 56 -13.04 -15.14 -14.61
C CYS A 56 -13.56 -16.62 -14.67
N ASP A 57 -12.81 -17.54 -14.10
CA ASP A 57 -13.14 -18.97 -14.04
C ASP A 57 -14.13 -19.33 -12.93
N GLY A 58 -14.44 -18.40 -12.03
CA GLY A 58 -15.31 -18.66 -10.88
C GLY A 58 -14.73 -19.59 -9.83
N GLU A 59 -13.45 -20.02 -9.98
CA GLU A 59 -12.77 -20.92 -9.07
C GLU A 59 -12.57 -20.29 -7.68
N THR A 60 -12.83 -21.06 -6.62
CA THR A 60 -12.70 -20.60 -5.23
C THR A 60 -11.69 -21.46 -4.48
N PHE A 61 -11.10 -20.89 -3.40
CA PHE A 61 -10.19 -21.65 -2.55
C PHE A 61 -10.89 -22.86 -1.91
N ALA A 62 -12.18 -22.77 -1.58
CA ALA A 62 -12.95 -23.89 -1.02
C ALA A 62 -13.00 -25.07 -2.03
N ARG A 63 -13.33 -24.80 -3.29
CA ARG A 63 -13.38 -25.83 -4.34
C ARG A 63 -12.02 -26.48 -4.58
N ILE A 64 -10.94 -25.69 -4.58
CA ILE A 64 -9.58 -26.24 -4.74
C ILE A 64 -9.21 -27.14 -3.57
N GLU A 65 -9.60 -26.80 -2.33
CA GLU A 65 -9.34 -27.65 -1.17
C GLU A 65 -10.16 -28.96 -1.22
N GLU A 66 -11.40 -28.91 -1.68
CA GLU A 66 -12.28 -30.06 -1.87
C GLU A 66 -11.78 -31.00 -2.99
N ALA A 67 -11.35 -30.43 -4.11
CA ALA A 67 -10.85 -31.17 -5.27
C ALA A 67 -9.44 -31.75 -5.07
N GLY A 68 -8.67 -31.19 -4.12
CA GLY A 68 -7.29 -31.62 -3.86
C GLY A 68 -6.27 -30.51 -4.19
N ARG A 69 -5.90 -29.74 -3.17
CA ARG A 69 -4.88 -28.68 -3.28
C ARG A 69 -3.55 -29.17 -3.85
N ASP A 70 -3.13 -30.35 -3.45
CA ASP A 70 -1.84 -30.93 -3.85
C ASP A 70 -1.78 -31.28 -5.32
N GLU A 71 -2.88 -31.74 -5.89
CA GLU A 71 -3.04 -31.99 -7.31
C GLU A 71 -3.04 -30.71 -8.10
N PHE A 72 -3.82 -29.71 -7.66
CA PHE A 72 -3.83 -28.36 -8.25
C PHE A 72 -2.42 -27.75 -8.33
N LEU A 73 -1.62 -27.84 -7.27
CA LEU A 73 -0.25 -27.30 -7.25
C LEU A 73 0.70 -28.12 -8.13
N ARG A 74 0.50 -29.43 -8.25
CA ARG A 74 1.29 -30.33 -9.12
C ARG A 74 1.04 -30.00 -10.58
N ASP A 75 -0.22 -29.86 -10.97
CA ASP A 75 -0.61 -29.52 -12.35
C ASP A 75 -0.04 -28.17 -12.75
N LEU A 76 -0.15 -27.19 -11.86
CA LEU A 76 0.42 -25.85 -12.08
C LEU A 76 1.94 -25.89 -12.26
N ALA A 77 2.65 -26.67 -11.44
CA ALA A 77 4.08 -26.89 -11.58
C ALA A 77 4.44 -27.56 -12.91
N THR A 78 3.67 -28.57 -13.34
CA THR A 78 3.84 -29.29 -14.61
C THR A 78 3.67 -28.35 -15.79
N GLU A 79 2.62 -27.55 -15.82
CA GLU A 79 2.41 -26.54 -16.88
C GLU A 79 3.55 -25.51 -16.96
N LEU A 80 4.04 -25.04 -15.81
CA LEU A 80 5.17 -24.11 -15.76
C LEU A 80 6.47 -24.77 -16.24
N CYS A 81 6.74 -26.00 -15.85
CA CYS A 81 7.93 -26.74 -16.28
C CYS A 81 7.93 -27.03 -17.78
N SER A 82 6.81 -27.46 -18.33
CA SER A 82 6.63 -27.75 -19.76
C SER A 82 6.52 -26.50 -20.64
N GLY A 83 6.30 -25.32 -20.04
CA GLY A 83 6.10 -24.06 -20.77
C GLY A 83 4.71 -23.91 -21.38
N THR A 84 3.76 -24.77 -21.03
CA THR A 84 2.36 -24.74 -21.53
C THR A 84 1.46 -23.79 -20.74
N TYR A 85 1.95 -23.28 -19.61
CA TYR A 85 1.19 -22.36 -18.77
C TYR A 85 0.79 -21.08 -19.54
N GLN A 86 -0.51 -20.76 -19.49
CA GLN A 86 -1.08 -19.53 -20.04
C GLN A 86 -1.92 -18.82 -18.98
N PRO A 87 -1.68 -17.51 -18.71
CA PRO A 87 -2.52 -16.71 -17.83
C PRO A 87 -3.95 -16.62 -18.34
N ARG A 88 -4.92 -16.69 -17.45
CA ARG A 88 -6.33 -16.44 -17.77
C ARG A 88 -6.61 -14.94 -17.84
N PRO A 89 -7.66 -14.50 -18.56
CA PRO A 89 -8.10 -13.12 -18.56
C PRO A 89 -8.47 -12.63 -17.16
N TYR A 90 -8.21 -11.35 -16.88
CA TYR A 90 -8.63 -10.76 -15.61
C TYR A 90 -10.15 -10.51 -15.59
N ARG A 91 -10.81 -10.87 -14.51
CA ARG A 91 -12.16 -10.42 -14.21
C ARG A 91 -12.11 -8.97 -13.76
N ARG A 92 -12.73 -8.05 -14.49
CA ARG A 92 -12.74 -6.62 -14.16
C ARG A 92 -13.91 -6.27 -13.27
N ARG A 93 -13.67 -5.44 -12.26
CA ARG A 93 -14.70 -4.88 -11.37
C ARG A 93 -14.46 -3.40 -11.19
N GLU A 94 -15.50 -2.62 -11.36
CA GLU A 94 -15.46 -1.19 -11.10
C GLU A 94 -15.84 -0.89 -9.66
N ILE A 95 -15.01 -0.08 -8.99
CA ILE A 95 -15.22 0.35 -7.61
C ILE A 95 -15.28 1.88 -7.58
N PRO A 96 -16.34 2.48 -6.99
CA PRO A 96 -16.45 3.93 -6.88
C PRO A 96 -15.26 4.52 -6.09
N LYS A 97 -14.59 5.51 -6.67
CA LYS A 97 -13.44 6.23 -6.05
C LYS A 97 -13.88 7.53 -5.35
N GLY A 98 -15.15 7.89 -5.41
CA GLY A 98 -15.67 9.18 -4.97
C GLY A 98 -15.63 10.25 -6.08
N GLY A 99 -16.50 11.26 -5.96
CA GLY A 99 -16.60 12.32 -6.98
C GLY A 99 -16.97 11.83 -8.38
N GLY A 100 -17.84 10.81 -8.48
CA GLY A 100 -18.28 10.24 -9.76
C GLY A 100 -17.21 9.41 -10.51
N ARG A 101 -16.01 9.28 -9.98
CA ARG A 101 -14.93 8.50 -10.61
C ARG A 101 -14.99 7.03 -10.19
N VAL A 102 -14.61 6.14 -11.10
CA VAL A 102 -14.49 4.71 -10.85
C VAL A 102 -13.02 4.26 -10.93
N ARG A 103 -12.70 3.20 -10.22
CA ARG A 103 -11.44 2.49 -10.29
C ARG A 103 -11.71 1.07 -10.75
N THR A 104 -11.06 0.63 -11.82
CA THR A 104 -11.16 -0.75 -12.31
C THR A 104 -10.15 -1.63 -11.57
N ILE A 105 -10.65 -2.64 -10.86
CA ILE A 105 -9.83 -3.67 -10.25
C ILE A 105 -9.81 -4.88 -11.17
N SER A 106 -8.62 -5.38 -11.45
CA SER A 106 -8.37 -6.57 -12.26
C SER A 106 -8.13 -7.77 -11.32
N ILE A 107 -9.10 -8.67 -11.27
CA ILE A 107 -9.08 -9.85 -10.38
C ILE A 107 -8.54 -11.04 -11.17
N PRO A 108 -7.31 -11.54 -10.90
CA PRO A 108 -6.77 -12.72 -11.56
C PRO A 108 -7.43 -14.00 -11.06
N ALA A 109 -7.42 -15.06 -11.85
CA ALA A 109 -7.76 -16.42 -11.43
C ALA A 109 -6.86 -16.85 -10.25
N ILE A 110 -7.31 -17.79 -9.43
CA ILE A 110 -6.51 -18.24 -8.26
C ILE A 110 -5.19 -18.83 -8.72
N ARG A 111 -5.18 -19.64 -9.79
CA ARG A 111 -3.96 -20.20 -10.38
C ARG A 111 -2.96 -19.11 -10.77
N ASP A 112 -3.43 -18.01 -11.35
CA ASP A 112 -2.60 -16.89 -11.76
C ASP A 112 -2.08 -16.10 -10.56
N ARG A 113 -2.89 -15.97 -9.49
CA ARG A 113 -2.42 -15.37 -8.22
C ARG A 113 -1.29 -16.18 -7.61
N VAL A 114 -1.36 -17.49 -7.68
CA VAL A 114 -0.30 -18.38 -7.17
C VAL A 114 0.99 -18.20 -7.96
N VAL A 115 0.92 -18.22 -9.30
CA VAL A 115 2.11 -18.02 -10.15
C VAL A 115 2.70 -16.62 -9.97
N GLN A 116 1.86 -15.59 -9.98
CA GLN A 116 2.31 -14.19 -9.74
C GLN A 116 2.90 -14.02 -8.33
N GLY A 117 2.32 -14.67 -7.33
CA GLY A 117 2.83 -14.74 -5.97
C GLY A 117 4.19 -15.41 -5.89
N ALA A 118 4.36 -16.55 -6.58
CA ALA A 118 5.63 -17.28 -6.65
C ALA A 118 6.73 -16.44 -7.34
N ILE A 119 6.40 -15.78 -8.45
CA ILE A 119 7.32 -14.82 -9.11
C ILE A 119 7.72 -13.72 -8.14
N ARG A 120 6.75 -13.10 -7.46
CA ARG A 120 7.01 -12.05 -6.48
C ARG A 120 7.92 -12.54 -5.35
N LEU A 121 7.68 -13.72 -4.77
CA LEU A 121 8.47 -14.28 -3.68
C LEU A 121 9.95 -14.42 -4.05
N ILE A 122 10.26 -14.74 -5.30
CA ILE A 122 11.65 -14.89 -5.77
C ILE A 122 12.26 -13.57 -6.24
N LEU A 123 11.49 -12.70 -6.90
CA LEU A 123 12.02 -11.44 -7.44
C LEU A 123 12.09 -10.30 -6.42
N GLU A 124 11.18 -10.29 -5.43
CA GLU A 124 11.11 -9.22 -4.43
C GLU A 124 12.45 -8.98 -3.70
N PRO A 125 13.18 -9.98 -3.20
CA PRO A 125 14.46 -9.74 -2.54
C PRO A 125 15.55 -9.19 -3.48
N ILE A 126 15.46 -9.44 -4.78
CA ILE A 126 16.40 -8.89 -5.79
C ILE A 126 16.21 -7.38 -5.89
N PHE A 127 14.97 -6.94 -6.11
CA PHE A 127 14.64 -5.53 -6.34
C PHE A 127 14.57 -4.72 -5.06
N GLU A 128 14.21 -5.36 -3.92
CA GLU A 128 14.22 -4.70 -2.61
C GLU A 128 15.62 -4.19 -2.23
N ALA A 129 16.66 -4.89 -2.69
CA ALA A 129 18.05 -4.44 -2.52
C ALA A 129 18.38 -3.14 -3.29
N ASP A 130 17.65 -2.86 -4.36
CA ASP A 130 17.88 -1.70 -5.23
C ASP A 130 16.91 -0.53 -4.95
N PHE A 131 15.84 -0.76 -4.17
CA PHE A 131 14.86 0.29 -3.92
C PHE A 131 15.36 1.36 -2.97
N SER A 132 15.11 2.62 -3.32
CA SER A 132 15.39 3.79 -2.49
C SER A 132 14.73 3.70 -1.10
N ASP A 133 15.40 4.24 -0.09
CA ASP A 133 14.86 4.38 1.26
C ASP A 133 13.71 5.39 1.35
N SER A 134 13.57 6.26 0.36
CA SER A 134 12.48 7.24 0.24
C SER A 134 11.15 6.64 -0.27
N SER A 135 11.17 5.37 -0.72
CA SER A 135 10.00 4.63 -1.22
C SER A 135 9.46 3.67 -0.14
N TYR A 136 8.18 3.79 0.21
CA TYR A 136 7.56 3.06 1.33
C TYR A 136 6.42 2.12 0.93
N GLY A 137 5.75 2.38 -0.18
CA GLY A 137 4.50 1.70 -0.55
C GLY A 137 4.69 0.25 -0.97
N ALA A 138 3.93 -0.68 -0.37
CA ALA A 138 3.88 -2.10 -0.72
C ALA A 138 5.24 -2.84 -0.68
N ARG A 139 6.14 -2.43 0.21
CA ARG A 139 7.46 -3.02 0.44
C ARG A 139 7.51 -3.76 1.78
N PRO A 140 8.29 -4.87 1.89
CA PRO A 140 8.50 -5.55 3.16
C PRO A 140 9.13 -4.62 4.21
N GLY A 141 8.64 -4.69 5.45
CA GLY A 141 9.17 -3.88 6.56
C GLY A 141 8.92 -2.38 6.46
N ARG A 142 8.28 -1.88 5.39
CA ARG A 142 7.93 -0.48 5.20
C ARG A 142 6.44 -0.24 5.46
N SER A 143 6.10 0.96 5.91
CA SER A 143 4.72 1.31 6.25
C SER A 143 4.38 2.76 5.89
N ALA A 144 3.07 3.04 5.76
CA ALA A 144 2.59 4.40 5.58
C ALA A 144 2.96 5.32 6.75
N HIS A 145 3.03 4.77 7.97
CA HIS A 145 3.42 5.54 9.15
C HIS A 145 4.87 6.00 9.11
N GLN A 146 5.80 5.20 8.55
CA GLN A 146 7.19 5.62 8.34
C GLN A 146 7.28 6.76 7.31
N ALA A 147 6.53 6.67 6.22
CA ALA A 147 6.43 7.75 5.23
C ALA A 147 5.89 9.05 5.85
N ILE A 148 4.83 8.96 6.66
CA ILE A 148 4.24 10.08 7.41
C ILE A 148 5.26 10.70 8.37
N GLU A 149 6.04 9.88 9.08
CA GLU A 149 7.06 10.35 10.01
C GLU A 149 8.18 11.11 9.29
N LEU A 150 8.62 10.63 8.12
CA LEU A 150 9.63 11.33 7.31
C LEU A 150 9.13 12.70 6.83
N VAL A 151 7.88 12.79 6.37
CA VAL A 151 7.24 14.07 6.03
C VAL A 151 7.21 15.00 7.25
N ARG A 152 6.84 14.50 8.43
CA ARG A 152 6.83 15.28 9.68
C ARG A 152 8.22 15.82 10.03
N GLN A 153 9.25 14.99 9.90
CA GLN A 153 10.65 15.38 10.13
C GLN A 153 11.09 16.48 9.15
N GLY A 154 10.78 16.36 7.86
CA GLY A 154 11.07 17.35 6.85
C GLY A 154 10.47 18.72 7.19
N LEU A 155 9.20 18.75 7.61
CA LEU A 155 8.54 20.00 8.07
C LEU A 155 9.22 20.59 9.31
N HIS A 156 9.64 19.76 10.28
CA HIS A 156 10.39 20.25 11.45
C HIS A 156 11.80 20.74 11.11
N GLN A 157 12.40 20.28 10.02
CA GLN A 157 13.65 20.79 9.45
C GLN A 157 13.46 22.09 8.64
N ARG A 158 12.33 22.78 8.80
CA ARG A 158 11.97 24.03 8.09
C ARG A 158 11.84 23.88 6.57
N LYS A 159 11.58 22.67 6.07
CA LYS A 159 11.28 22.42 4.66
C LYS A 159 9.78 22.62 4.42
N HIS A 160 9.36 23.89 4.33
CA HIS A 160 7.94 24.26 4.31
C HIS A 160 7.36 24.44 2.91
N ARG A 161 8.19 24.44 1.86
CA ARG A 161 7.70 24.39 0.48
C ARG A 161 7.49 22.95 0.08
N VAL A 162 6.27 22.63 -0.34
CA VAL A 162 5.81 21.27 -0.64
C VAL A 162 5.46 21.19 -2.11
N VAL A 163 6.03 20.20 -2.80
CA VAL A 163 5.58 19.75 -4.12
C VAL A 163 4.76 18.48 -3.87
N ASP A 164 3.45 18.58 -4.03
CA ASP A 164 2.47 17.50 -3.89
C ASP A 164 2.12 17.01 -5.31
N VAL A 165 2.56 15.81 -5.67
CA VAL A 165 2.49 15.31 -7.06
C VAL A 165 1.49 14.17 -7.17
N ASP A 166 0.57 14.30 -8.12
CA ASP A 166 -0.38 13.25 -8.54
C ASP A 166 -0.02 12.79 -9.96
N LEU A 167 0.20 11.49 -10.15
CA LEU A 167 0.42 10.90 -11.47
C LEU A 167 -0.90 10.53 -12.13
N SER A 168 -1.05 10.88 -13.41
CA SER A 168 -2.26 10.58 -14.18
C SER A 168 -2.35 9.10 -14.49
N ARG A 169 -3.39 8.40 -13.95
CA ARG A 169 -3.68 6.99 -14.24
C ARG A 169 -2.43 6.11 -14.25
N TYR A 170 -1.57 6.28 -13.23
CA TYR A 170 -0.25 5.66 -13.14
C TYR A 170 -0.26 4.18 -13.54
N PHE A 171 -1.09 3.37 -12.87
CA PHE A 171 -1.18 1.92 -13.15
C PHE A 171 -1.67 1.58 -14.55
N ASP A 172 -2.43 2.46 -15.21
CA ASP A 172 -3.05 2.17 -16.50
C ASP A 172 -2.17 2.55 -17.70
N CYS A 173 -1.17 3.44 -17.47
CA CYS A 173 -0.41 4.06 -18.56
C CYS A 173 1.01 3.49 -18.74
N ILE A 174 1.57 2.82 -17.72
CA ILE A 174 2.98 2.35 -17.74
C ILE A 174 3.24 1.46 -18.96
N ARG A 175 4.33 1.71 -19.67
CA ARG A 175 4.73 0.94 -20.84
C ARG A 175 5.37 -0.39 -20.44
N HIS A 176 4.90 -1.50 -21.03
CA HIS A 176 5.37 -2.85 -20.75
C HIS A 176 6.84 -3.05 -21.10
N ASP A 177 7.31 -2.46 -22.22
CA ASP A 177 8.72 -2.53 -22.65
C ASP A 177 9.65 -1.92 -21.58
N ARG A 178 9.25 -0.81 -20.96
CA ARG A 178 10.02 -0.17 -19.90
C ARG A 178 10.10 -1.00 -18.62
N ILE A 179 8.99 -1.63 -18.22
CA ILE A 179 8.98 -2.56 -17.08
C ILE A 179 9.90 -3.75 -17.37
N LEU A 180 9.73 -4.38 -18.54
CA LEU A 180 10.53 -5.56 -18.92
C LEU A 180 12.01 -5.23 -19.00
N ALA A 181 12.38 -4.07 -19.54
CA ALA A 181 13.75 -3.59 -19.55
C ALA A 181 14.33 -3.43 -18.14
N LYS A 182 13.54 -2.85 -17.19
CA LYS A 182 13.95 -2.70 -15.79
C LYS A 182 14.09 -4.06 -15.09
N VAL A 183 13.16 -5.00 -15.30
CA VAL A 183 13.31 -6.37 -14.80
C VAL A 183 14.57 -7.03 -15.36
N GLY A 184 14.82 -6.88 -16.68
CA GLY A 184 15.97 -7.45 -17.37
C GLY A 184 17.32 -6.88 -16.92
N LYS A 185 17.38 -5.70 -16.29
CA LYS A 185 18.62 -5.17 -15.70
C LYS A 185 19.22 -6.12 -14.66
N ARG A 186 18.36 -6.80 -13.87
CA ARG A 186 18.77 -7.69 -12.76
C ARG A 186 18.46 -9.16 -13.00
N VAL A 187 17.48 -9.49 -13.86
CA VAL A 187 16.99 -10.85 -14.09
C VAL A 187 17.17 -11.21 -15.56
N GLN A 188 18.11 -12.11 -15.83
CA GLN A 188 18.40 -12.58 -17.21
C GLN A 188 17.75 -13.93 -17.55
N ASP A 189 16.76 -14.36 -16.78
CA ASP A 189 16.00 -15.58 -17.04
C ASP A 189 14.87 -15.30 -18.04
N LYS A 190 15.04 -15.79 -19.28
CA LYS A 190 14.06 -15.57 -20.37
C LYS A 190 12.66 -16.06 -20.06
N ARG A 191 12.53 -17.16 -19.28
CA ARG A 191 11.23 -17.72 -18.88
C ARG A 191 10.49 -16.80 -17.92
N ILE A 192 11.21 -16.18 -16.97
CA ILE A 192 10.62 -15.18 -16.06
C ILE A 192 10.15 -13.95 -16.85
N LEU A 193 10.99 -13.41 -17.72
CA LEU A 193 10.63 -12.26 -18.56
C LEU A 193 9.41 -12.56 -19.44
N ALA A 194 9.32 -13.79 -19.98
CA ALA A 194 8.16 -14.23 -20.76
C ALA A 194 6.89 -14.28 -19.90
N LEU A 195 6.93 -14.86 -18.69
CA LEU A 195 5.78 -14.90 -17.78
C LEU A 195 5.34 -13.49 -17.35
N VAL A 196 6.28 -12.62 -16.97
CA VAL A 196 5.95 -11.22 -16.62
C VAL A 196 5.28 -10.52 -17.81
N LYS A 197 5.81 -10.71 -19.03
CA LYS A 197 5.21 -10.18 -20.26
C LYS A 197 3.80 -10.70 -20.52
N GLN A 198 3.55 -11.99 -20.30
CA GLN A 198 2.23 -12.61 -20.45
C GLN A 198 1.24 -11.99 -19.45
N PHE A 199 1.59 -11.86 -18.16
CA PHE A 199 0.74 -11.23 -17.16
C PHE A 199 0.44 -9.75 -17.43
N LEU A 200 1.40 -9.00 -17.93
CA LEU A 200 1.18 -7.62 -18.36
C LEU A 200 0.21 -7.57 -19.55
N LYS A 201 0.42 -8.41 -20.57
CA LYS A 201 -0.41 -8.46 -21.78
C LYS A 201 -1.84 -8.90 -21.51
N SER A 202 -2.07 -9.84 -20.57
CA SER A 202 -3.42 -10.26 -20.20
C SER A 202 -4.23 -9.13 -19.53
N GLY A 203 -3.57 -8.11 -19.00
CA GLY A 203 -4.19 -6.88 -18.48
C GLY A 203 -4.55 -5.85 -19.55
N GLY A 204 -3.88 -5.89 -20.72
CA GLY A 204 -4.07 -4.93 -21.81
C GLY A 204 -2.78 -4.66 -22.58
N ARG A 205 -2.79 -3.64 -23.44
CA ARG A 205 -1.60 -3.23 -24.23
C ARG A 205 -0.60 -2.39 -23.44
N ARG A 206 -1.06 -1.71 -22.39
CA ARG A 206 -0.29 -0.86 -21.46
C ARG A 206 -0.81 -1.06 -20.05
N GLY A 207 -0.06 -0.59 -19.08
CA GLY A 207 -0.44 -0.59 -17.68
C GLY A 207 -0.11 -1.87 -16.94
N ILE A 208 -0.27 -1.77 -15.63
CA ILE A 208 -0.09 -2.88 -14.67
C ILE A 208 -1.45 -3.19 -14.06
N PRO A 209 -1.95 -4.44 -14.12
CA PRO A 209 -3.28 -4.78 -13.62
C PRO A 209 -3.44 -4.48 -12.12
N GLN A 210 -4.37 -3.61 -11.74
CA GLN A 210 -4.64 -3.29 -10.33
C GLN A 210 -5.36 -4.47 -9.66
N GLY A 211 -4.72 -5.10 -8.68
CA GLY A 211 -5.23 -6.28 -7.96
C GLY A 211 -4.41 -7.55 -8.15
N SER A 212 -3.42 -7.54 -9.04
CA SER A 212 -2.46 -8.63 -9.20
C SER A 212 -1.41 -8.61 -8.08
N PRO A 213 -1.01 -9.78 -7.53
CA PRO A 213 0.05 -9.86 -6.50
C PRO A 213 1.41 -9.31 -6.94
N LEU A 214 1.72 -9.36 -8.23
CA LEU A 214 2.98 -8.90 -8.80
C LEU A 214 2.99 -7.39 -9.05
N SER A 215 1.84 -6.76 -9.22
CA SER A 215 1.72 -5.37 -9.64
C SER A 215 2.40 -4.35 -8.72
N PRO A 216 2.36 -4.46 -7.38
CA PRO A 216 3.03 -3.52 -6.50
C PRO A 216 4.56 -3.52 -6.68
N LEU A 217 5.17 -4.69 -6.89
CA LEU A 217 6.60 -4.81 -7.15
C LEU A 217 6.99 -4.13 -8.46
N LEU A 218 6.23 -4.39 -9.53
CA LEU A 218 6.48 -3.79 -10.85
C LEU A 218 6.23 -2.28 -10.84
N ALA A 219 5.24 -1.81 -10.08
CA ALA A 219 4.98 -0.39 -9.91
C ALA A 219 6.14 0.31 -9.19
N ASN A 220 6.67 -0.25 -8.11
CA ASN A 220 7.84 0.31 -7.44
C ASN A 220 9.06 0.32 -8.35
N LEU A 221 9.28 -0.76 -9.12
CA LEU A 221 10.39 -0.86 -10.06
C LEU A 221 10.29 0.19 -11.17
N ALA A 222 9.08 0.50 -11.64
CA ALA A 222 8.89 1.50 -12.69
C ALA A 222 9.39 2.89 -12.27
N LEU A 223 9.20 3.30 -11.01
CA LEU A 223 9.61 4.61 -10.49
C LEU A 223 10.97 4.61 -9.76
N ASN A 224 11.69 3.49 -9.74
CA ASN A 224 12.93 3.40 -8.97
C ASN A 224 14.04 4.36 -9.46
N ASP A 225 14.13 4.59 -10.78
CA ASP A 225 15.12 5.53 -11.34
C ASP A 225 14.78 6.98 -10.90
N LEU A 226 13.49 7.34 -10.81
CA LEU A 226 13.02 8.60 -10.25
C LEU A 226 13.43 8.73 -8.78
N ASP A 227 13.21 7.67 -7.97
CA ASP A 227 13.56 7.69 -6.56
C ASP A 227 15.04 8.03 -6.37
N HIS A 228 15.91 7.33 -7.09
CA HIS A 228 17.36 7.58 -7.03
C HIS A 228 17.76 8.96 -7.57
N ALA A 229 17.05 9.47 -8.58
CA ALA A 229 17.33 10.81 -9.09
C ALA A 229 17.04 11.89 -8.04
N LEU A 230 15.95 11.75 -7.27
CA LEU A 230 15.59 12.69 -6.21
C LEU A 230 16.42 12.48 -4.94
N ASP A 231 16.86 11.27 -4.64
CA ASP A 231 17.75 10.97 -3.50
C ASP A 231 19.09 11.71 -3.59
N ARG A 232 19.56 12.08 -4.78
CA ARG A 232 20.77 12.91 -4.95
C ARG A 232 20.65 14.29 -4.31
N GLY A 233 19.43 14.78 -4.09
CA GLY A 233 19.15 16.02 -3.39
C GLY A 233 18.94 15.87 -1.87
N GLN A 234 19.17 14.67 -1.30
CA GLN A 234 19.03 14.44 0.13
C GLN A 234 19.91 15.41 0.95
N GLY A 235 19.36 15.81 2.12
CA GLY A 235 19.94 16.89 2.92
C GLY A 235 19.25 18.23 2.64
N PHE A 236 19.19 18.68 1.41
CA PHE A 236 18.48 19.91 1.06
C PHE A 236 16.97 19.68 0.87
N LEU A 237 16.57 18.63 0.14
CA LEU A 237 15.17 18.20 0.02
C LEU A 237 14.85 17.00 0.92
N THR A 238 13.57 16.75 1.14
CA THR A 238 13.04 15.51 1.69
C THR A 238 12.03 14.96 0.68
N TYR A 239 12.34 13.81 0.10
CA TYR A 239 11.47 13.11 -0.82
C TYR A 239 10.82 11.92 -0.14
N VAL A 240 9.53 11.71 -0.36
CA VAL A 240 8.76 10.59 0.19
C VAL A 240 7.76 10.09 -0.83
N ARG A 241 7.83 8.79 -1.15
CA ARG A 241 6.89 8.15 -2.06
C ARG A 241 6.20 6.94 -1.43
N TYR A 242 4.92 6.82 -1.71
CA TYR A 242 4.10 5.66 -1.36
C TYR A 242 3.34 5.17 -2.61
N LEU A 243 3.91 4.25 -3.39
CA LEU A 243 3.47 3.87 -4.74
C LEU A 243 3.44 5.09 -5.69
N ASP A 244 2.25 5.52 -6.12
CA ASP A 244 2.02 6.67 -6.98
C ASP A 244 1.83 8.01 -6.23
N ASP A 245 1.70 7.96 -4.91
CA ASP A 245 1.51 9.13 -4.03
C ASP A 245 2.88 9.63 -3.58
N MET A 246 3.25 10.88 -3.89
CA MET A 246 4.58 11.40 -3.59
C MET A 246 4.60 12.87 -3.22
N VAL A 247 5.51 13.21 -2.31
CA VAL A 247 5.75 14.59 -1.89
C VAL A 247 7.24 14.91 -1.84
N VAL A 248 7.60 16.13 -2.22
CA VAL A 248 8.94 16.69 -2.06
C VAL A 248 8.84 17.92 -1.16
N LEU A 249 9.65 17.98 -0.12
CA LEU A 249 9.73 19.09 0.81
C LEU A 249 11.08 19.80 0.64
N VAL A 250 11.09 21.11 0.50
CA VAL A 250 12.29 21.95 0.42
C VAL A 250 12.16 23.17 1.33
N PRO A 251 13.25 23.83 1.73
CA PRO A 251 13.18 25.09 2.46
C PRO A 251 12.38 26.15 1.70
N ASP A 252 11.62 26.99 2.41
CA ASP A 252 10.84 28.06 1.80
C ASP A 252 11.70 29.31 1.57
N SER A 253 12.62 29.20 0.62
CA SER A 253 13.57 30.20 0.19
C SER A 253 13.63 30.26 -1.33
N GLU A 254 14.29 31.24 -1.92
CA GLU A 254 14.47 31.32 -3.36
C GLU A 254 15.22 30.11 -3.92
N LYS A 255 16.30 29.69 -3.23
CA LYS A 255 17.00 28.44 -3.57
C LYS A 255 16.06 27.24 -3.49
N GLY A 256 15.18 27.17 -2.49
CA GLY A 256 14.19 26.11 -2.36
C GLY A 256 13.15 26.12 -3.49
N ARG A 257 12.72 27.29 -3.97
CA ARG A 257 11.85 27.38 -5.17
C ARG A 257 12.50 26.77 -6.37
N ARG A 258 13.73 27.13 -6.69
CA ARG A 258 14.49 26.53 -7.79
C ARG A 258 14.64 25.00 -7.67
N TRP A 259 14.81 24.50 -6.44
CA TRP A 259 14.86 23.06 -6.20
C TRP A 259 13.51 22.38 -6.35
N ALA A 260 12.40 23.03 -5.96
CA ALA A 260 11.05 22.53 -6.16
C ALA A 260 10.73 22.40 -7.66
N ASP A 261 11.07 23.42 -8.44
CA ASP A 261 10.86 23.44 -9.89
C ASP A 261 11.68 22.32 -10.58
N ARG A 262 12.97 22.20 -10.25
CA ARG A 262 13.82 21.10 -10.77
C ARG A 262 13.34 19.71 -10.37
N ALA A 263 12.83 19.57 -9.15
CA ALA A 263 12.26 18.30 -8.71
C ALA A 263 11.01 17.95 -9.53
N LEU A 264 10.15 18.94 -9.79
CA LEU A 264 8.94 18.73 -10.61
C LEU A 264 9.29 18.42 -12.07
N GLU A 265 10.25 19.11 -12.67
CA GLU A 265 10.78 18.81 -14.00
C GLU A 265 11.31 17.37 -14.06
N ARG A 266 12.13 16.98 -13.09
CA ARG A 266 12.69 15.63 -13.04
C ARG A 266 11.62 14.55 -12.86
N ILE A 267 10.61 14.82 -12.04
CA ILE A 267 9.47 13.90 -11.89
C ILE A 267 8.71 13.77 -13.23
N SER A 268 8.52 14.85 -13.98
CA SER A 268 7.88 14.82 -15.29
C SER A 268 8.67 13.98 -16.28
N GLU A 269 9.97 14.24 -16.42
CA GLU A 269 10.87 13.51 -17.33
C GLU A 269 10.87 12.00 -17.07
N GLU A 270 11.05 11.60 -15.80
CA GLU A 270 11.11 10.17 -15.43
C GLU A 270 9.73 9.49 -15.55
N ALA A 271 8.64 10.21 -15.27
CA ALA A 271 7.29 9.70 -15.49
C ALA A 271 7.00 9.50 -16.99
N GLU A 272 7.34 10.47 -17.83
CA GLU A 272 7.16 10.40 -19.28
C GLU A 272 8.00 9.27 -19.90
N ALA A 273 9.23 9.04 -19.40
CA ALA A 273 10.09 7.94 -19.84
C ALA A 273 9.43 6.55 -19.68
N ILE A 274 8.53 6.40 -18.70
CA ILE A 274 7.76 5.16 -18.50
C ILE A 274 6.34 5.22 -19.10
N GLY A 275 5.98 6.31 -19.77
CA GLY A 275 4.69 6.51 -20.43
C GLY A 275 3.58 7.03 -19.52
N VAL A 276 3.93 7.68 -18.44
CA VAL A 276 3.01 8.30 -17.46
C VAL A 276 3.17 9.81 -17.49
N SER A 277 2.12 10.58 -17.26
CA SER A 277 2.18 12.04 -17.16
C SER A 277 1.78 12.51 -15.77
N ILE A 278 2.29 13.68 -15.37
CA ILE A 278 1.85 14.39 -14.17
C ILE A 278 0.40 14.88 -14.38
N ASN A 279 -0.41 14.80 -13.35
CA ASN A 279 -1.74 15.42 -13.32
C ASN A 279 -1.61 16.89 -12.92
N THR A 280 -1.60 17.79 -13.87
CA THR A 280 -1.42 19.24 -13.66
C THR A 280 -2.54 19.90 -12.83
N GLU A 281 -3.76 19.36 -12.88
CA GLU A 281 -4.88 19.88 -12.09
C GLU A 281 -4.75 19.58 -10.58
N LYS A 282 -4.07 18.48 -10.24
CA LYS A 282 -3.93 18.03 -8.85
C LYS A 282 -2.56 18.26 -8.28
N THR A 283 -1.52 18.26 -9.10
CA THR A 283 -0.16 18.56 -8.67
C THR A 283 -0.08 20.01 -8.21
N ARG A 284 0.49 20.24 -7.04
CA ARG A 284 0.54 21.55 -6.40
C ARG A 284 1.91 21.83 -5.83
N VAL A 285 2.38 23.06 -6.02
CA VAL A 285 3.52 23.62 -5.29
C VAL A 285 2.96 24.67 -4.34
N LEU A 286 3.18 24.49 -3.04
CA LEU A 286 2.62 25.38 -2.01
C LEU A 286 3.62 25.63 -0.89
N SER A 287 3.45 26.75 -0.17
CA SER A 287 4.16 27.01 1.08
C SER A 287 3.27 26.69 2.28
N MET A 288 3.81 25.92 3.22
CA MET A 288 3.17 25.67 4.51
C MET A 288 3.25 26.87 5.46
N SER A 289 4.13 27.84 5.17
CA SER A 289 4.29 29.08 5.95
C SER A 289 3.25 30.14 5.59
N GLU A 290 2.62 30.01 4.42
CA GLU A 290 1.56 30.93 3.99
C GLU A 290 0.23 30.64 4.69
N ALA A 291 -0.60 31.67 4.82
CA ALA A 291 -1.93 31.55 5.43
C ALA A 291 -2.78 30.52 4.67
N GLY A 292 -3.26 29.51 5.39
CA GLY A 292 -4.06 28.44 4.79
C GLY A 292 -3.27 27.31 4.11
N GLY A 293 -1.94 27.34 4.12
CA GLY A 293 -1.08 26.31 3.58
C GLY A 293 -1.45 24.91 4.10
N LYS A 294 -1.85 24.02 3.18
CA LYS A 294 -2.25 22.65 3.50
C LYS A 294 -2.06 21.74 2.31
N PHE A 295 -1.67 20.51 2.55
CA PHE A 295 -1.67 19.43 1.56
C PHE A 295 -2.25 18.15 2.15
N VAL A 296 -2.50 17.17 1.30
CA VAL A 296 -3.05 15.87 1.69
C VAL A 296 -2.08 14.79 1.25
N PHE A 297 -1.61 13.99 2.21
CA PHE A 297 -0.76 12.85 1.92
C PHE A 297 -1.20 11.64 2.75
N LEU A 298 -1.34 10.49 2.12
CA LEU A 298 -1.74 9.22 2.75
C LEU A 298 -3.01 9.33 3.61
N GLY A 299 -3.99 10.10 3.15
CA GLY A 299 -5.27 10.26 3.84
C GLY A 299 -5.26 11.20 5.04
N PHE A 300 -4.15 11.88 5.30
CA PHE A 300 -4.04 12.92 6.31
C PHE A 300 -4.00 14.29 5.67
N VAL A 301 -4.61 15.28 6.34
CA VAL A 301 -4.46 16.71 6.06
C VAL A 301 -3.31 17.24 6.89
N TRP A 302 -2.35 17.85 6.24
CA TRP A 302 -1.18 18.48 6.84
C TRP A 302 -1.33 19.99 6.86
N ARG A 303 -0.94 20.63 8.00
CA ARG A 303 -0.92 22.05 8.20
C ARG A 303 0.26 22.44 9.09
N TRP A 304 0.76 23.63 8.93
CA TRP A 304 1.70 24.22 9.87
C TRP A 304 0.93 25.10 10.85
N LYS A 305 0.97 24.79 12.14
CA LYS A 305 0.15 25.48 13.16
C LYS A 305 0.98 25.90 14.36
N ARG A 306 0.60 27.01 14.98
CA ARG A 306 1.14 27.46 16.27
C ARG A 306 0.32 26.82 17.41
N SER A 307 1.03 26.24 18.38
CA SER A 307 0.41 25.65 19.56
C SER A 307 -0.14 26.76 20.49
N PRO A 308 -1.42 26.73 20.86
CA PRO A 308 -1.96 27.72 21.81
C PRO A 308 -1.29 27.64 23.20
N ARG A 309 -0.85 26.41 23.60
CA ARG A 309 -0.26 26.18 24.92
C ARG A 309 1.21 26.59 25.02
N THR A 310 2.00 26.36 23.96
CA THR A 310 3.45 26.55 24.03
C THR A 310 3.95 27.68 23.12
N GLY A 311 3.10 28.28 22.29
CA GLY A 311 3.47 29.23 21.27
C GLY A 311 4.35 28.71 20.15
N ARG A 312 4.81 27.45 20.20
CA ARG A 312 5.70 26.84 19.21
C ARG A 312 4.95 26.38 17.99
N TRP A 313 5.58 26.50 16.83
CA TRP A 313 5.06 25.98 15.58
C TRP A 313 5.31 24.48 15.45
N TYR A 314 4.36 23.75 14.88
CA TYR A 314 4.47 22.31 14.69
C TYR A 314 3.69 21.81 13.46
N ALA A 315 4.08 20.67 12.94
CA ALA A 315 3.36 19.95 11.90
C ALA A 315 2.08 19.34 12.47
N TYR A 316 0.94 19.98 12.20
CA TYR A 316 -0.38 19.45 12.54
C TYR A 316 -0.83 18.50 11.45
N LEU A 317 -1.08 17.24 11.80
CA LEU A 317 -1.65 16.26 10.90
C LEU A 317 -2.89 15.63 11.52
N SER A 318 -3.95 15.52 10.75
CA SER A 318 -5.22 14.92 11.18
C SER A 318 -5.84 14.10 10.06
N PRO A 319 -6.66 13.08 10.39
CA PRO A 319 -7.40 12.33 9.38
C PRO A 319 -8.22 13.27 8.50
N ARG A 320 -8.20 13.04 7.20
CA ARG A 320 -9.02 13.76 6.24
C ARG A 320 -10.51 13.56 6.56
N PRO A 321 -11.36 14.62 6.59
CA PRO A 321 -12.77 14.51 6.97
C PRO A 321 -13.54 13.44 6.17
N GLU A 322 -13.22 13.29 4.89
CA GLU A 322 -13.84 12.29 4.02
C GLU A 322 -13.55 10.86 4.50
N LYS A 323 -12.37 10.62 5.11
CA LYS A 323 -12.01 9.31 5.67
C LYS A 323 -12.81 8.97 6.93
N VAL A 324 -13.17 9.99 7.72
CA VAL A 324 -14.10 9.85 8.85
C VAL A 324 -15.50 9.52 8.34
N THR A 325 -15.99 10.24 7.33
CA THR A 325 -17.30 9.98 6.73
C THR A 325 -17.37 8.58 6.10
N GLU A 326 -16.31 8.16 5.41
CA GLU A 326 -16.19 6.85 4.76
C GLU A 326 -16.30 5.71 5.78
N VAL A 327 -15.55 5.75 6.88
CA VAL A 327 -15.62 4.69 7.91
C VAL A 327 -17.00 4.62 8.54
N LEU A 328 -17.64 5.76 8.82
CA LEU A 328 -18.99 5.79 9.39
C LEU A 328 -20.04 5.24 8.40
N ARG A 329 -19.86 5.45 7.10
CA ARG A 329 -20.71 4.86 6.05
C ARG A 329 -20.49 3.34 5.99
N ARG A 330 -19.25 2.86 6.03
CA ARG A 330 -18.93 1.42 6.05
C ARG A 330 -19.54 0.73 7.26
N VAL A 331 -19.45 1.32 8.45
CA VAL A 331 -20.10 0.81 9.67
C VAL A 331 -21.63 0.73 9.51
N ARG A 332 -22.25 1.78 8.93
CA ARG A 332 -23.69 1.76 8.66
C ARG A 332 -24.06 0.60 7.74
N ASN A 333 -23.39 0.48 6.61
CA ASN A 333 -23.68 -0.58 5.63
C ASN A 333 -23.48 -1.99 6.23
N SER A 334 -22.41 -2.18 7.02
CA SER A 334 -22.18 -3.44 7.75
C SER A 334 -23.33 -3.79 8.67
N LEU A 335 -23.80 -2.86 9.49
CA LEU A 335 -24.95 -3.08 10.38
C LEU A 335 -26.26 -3.33 9.60
N ASP A 336 -26.50 -2.59 8.50
CA ASP A 336 -27.71 -2.77 7.70
C ASP A 336 -27.74 -4.19 7.05
N ASN A 337 -26.59 -4.72 6.67
CA ASN A 337 -26.44 -6.09 6.12
C ASN A 337 -26.44 -7.18 7.21
N SER A 338 -26.22 -6.83 8.47
CA SER A 338 -26.08 -7.77 9.60
C SER A 338 -27.38 -7.95 10.42
N ARG A 339 -28.54 -7.57 9.89
CA ARG A 339 -29.83 -7.61 10.62
C ARG A 339 -30.22 -9.02 11.07
N HIS A 340 -29.82 -10.04 10.33
CA HIS A 340 -30.07 -11.47 10.62
C HIS A 340 -29.10 -12.04 11.69
N LEU A 341 -27.95 -11.40 11.92
CA LEU A 341 -26.91 -11.89 12.83
C LEU A 341 -27.28 -11.61 14.30
N ARG A 342 -26.67 -12.36 15.22
CA ARG A 342 -26.67 -12.03 16.65
C ARG A 342 -25.92 -10.72 16.90
N MET A 343 -26.23 -10.02 18.00
CA MET A 343 -25.59 -8.73 18.31
C MET A 343 -24.07 -8.80 18.35
N ARG A 344 -23.52 -9.86 18.96
CA ARG A 344 -22.05 -10.06 19.08
C ARG A 344 -21.41 -10.21 17.71
N ASP A 345 -22.00 -10.98 16.82
CA ASP A 345 -21.47 -11.22 15.46
C ASP A 345 -21.51 -9.96 14.59
N ALA A 346 -22.60 -9.19 14.68
CA ALA A 346 -22.73 -7.91 14.00
C ALA A 346 -21.71 -6.88 14.52
N VAL A 347 -21.46 -6.87 15.83
CA VAL A 347 -20.45 -5.99 16.45
C VAL A 347 -19.04 -6.40 16.05
N GLU A 348 -18.72 -7.69 15.92
CA GLU A 348 -17.40 -8.13 15.48
C GLU A 348 -17.11 -7.72 14.03
N GLN A 349 -18.10 -7.73 13.14
CA GLN A 349 -17.93 -7.17 11.79
C GLN A 349 -17.63 -5.66 11.83
N VAL A 350 -18.32 -4.91 12.70
CA VAL A 350 -18.05 -3.49 12.91
C VAL A 350 -16.64 -3.28 13.50
N ASN A 351 -16.22 -4.12 14.44
CA ASN A 351 -14.89 -4.07 15.05
C ASN A 351 -13.77 -4.20 14.03
N GLY A 352 -13.88 -5.11 13.06
CA GLY A 352 -12.92 -5.26 11.97
C GLY A 352 -12.72 -3.95 11.20
N ILE A 353 -13.84 -3.27 10.87
CA ILE A 353 -13.82 -1.99 10.14
C ILE A 353 -13.16 -0.88 10.98
N VAL A 354 -13.60 -0.76 12.24
CA VAL A 354 -13.20 0.36 13.10
C VAL A 354 -11.78 0.20 13.62
N ARG A 355 -11.38 -1.02 14.00
CA ARG A 355 -10.01 -1.33 14.44
C ARG A 355 -8.99 -1.03 13.35
N GLY A 356 -9.27 -1.44 12.11
CA GLY A 356 -8.41 -1.12 10.97
C GLY A 356 -8.26 0.39 10.76
N TRP A 357 -9.37 1.13 10.77
CA TRP A 357 -9.36 2.58 10.63
C TRP A 357 -8.65 3.28 11.80
N ALA A 358 -8.97 2.92 13.04
CA ALA A 358 -8.37 3.52 14.22
C ALA A 358 -6.86 3.27 14.26
N ASN A 359 -6.39 2.05 13.99
CA ASN A 359 -4.97 1.71 13.99
C ASN A 359 -4.20 2.50 12.93
N TYR A 360 -4.80 2.79 11.78
CA TYR A 360 -4.18 3.59 10.73
C TYR A 360 -4.14 5.08 11.10
N PHE A 361 -5.23 5.64 11.60
CA PHE A 361 -5.39 7.09 11.80
C PHE A 361 -5.06 7.58 13.22
N ARG A 362 -4.63 6.73 14.15
CA ARG A 362 -4.36 7.09 15.56
C ARG A 362 -3.08 7.89 15.80
N VAL A 363 -2.43 8.38 14.76
CA VAL A 363 -1.18 9.14 14.84
C VAL A 363 -1.43 10.64 14.69
N GLY A 364 -0.50 11.45 15.20
CA GLY A 364 -0.59 12.91 15.10
C GLY A 364 -1.73 13.52 15.90
N ASN A 365 -2.46 14.48 15.32
CA ASN A 365 -3.54 15.23 15.96
C ASN A 365 -4.91 14.58 15.70
N ALA A 366 -5.01 13.27 15.89
CA ALA A 366 -6.19 12.47 15.54
C ALA A 366 -7.26 12.43 16.65
N ALA A 367 -7.01 12.93 17.85
CA ALA A 367 -7.89 12.78 19.01
C ALA A 367 -9.36 13.15 18.73
N HIS A 368 -9.59 14.31 18.12
CA HIS A 368 -10.94 14.76 17.76
C HIS A 368 -11.63 13.81 16.76
N ALA A 369 -10.91 13.36 15.73
CA ALA A 369 -11.46 12.44 14.73
C ALA A 369 -11.77 11.06 15.34
N LEU A 370 -10.90 10.55 16.22
CA LEU A 370 -11.10 9.29 16.94
C LEU A 370 -12.33 9.36 17.85
N GLN A 371 -12.48 10.43 18.63
CA GLN A 371 -13.65 10.63 19.50
C GLN A 371 -14.95 10.77 18.71
N LYS A 372 -14.91 11.49 17.58
CA LYS A 372 -16.05 11.59 16.67
C LYS A 372 -16.46 10.22 16.12
N VAL A 373 -15.51 9.41 15.69
CA VAL A 373 -15.79 8.04 15.20
C VAL A 373 -16.34 7.18 16.34
N LYS A 374 -15.71 7.19 17.51
CA LYS A 374 -16.19 6.46 18.70
C LYS A 374 -17.66 6.76 19.00
N TYR A 375 -18.00 8.04 19.16
CA TYR A 375 -19.35 8.48 19.45
C TYR A 375 -20.37 8.01 18.40
N HIS A 376 -20.06 8.22 17.12
CA HIS A 376 -21.00 7.84 16.06
C HIS A 376 -21.12 6.34 15.86
N VAL A 377 -20.07 5.56 16.06
CA VAL A 377 -20.11 4.10 16.01
C VAL A 377 -20.96 3.56 17.14
N GLU A 378 -20.72 4.01 18.38
CA GLU A 378 -21.49 3.62 19.53
C GLU A 378 -22.99 3.93 19.34
N ARG A 379 -23.31 5.15 18.89
CA ARG A 379 -24.68 5.56 18.58
C ARG A 379 -25.34 4.66 17.51
N LYS A 380 -24.60 4.27 16.45
CA LYS A 380 -25.11 3.38 15.40
C LYS A 380 -25.38 1.97 15.92
N VAL A 381 -24.49 1.42 16.74
CA VAL A 381 -24.62 0.10 17.33
C VAL A 381 -25.83 0.07 18.28
N ARG A 382 -26.00 1.06 19.15
CA ARG A 382 -27.18 1.18 20.04
C ARG A 382 -28.48 1.29 19.25
N ARG A 383 -28.51 2.10 18.20
CA ARG A 383 -29.69 2.23 17.31
C ARG A 383 -29.99 0.94 16.56
N PHE A 384 -28.98 0.20 16.16
CA PHE A 384 -29.15 -1.13 15.56
C PHE A 384 -29.79 -2.11 16.56
N ALA A 385 -29.33 -2.15 17.82
CA ALA A 385 -29.92 -2.96 18.88
C ALA A 385 -31.38 -2.56 19.19
N ALA A 386 -31.69 -1.25 19.20
CA ALA A 386 -33.04 -0.76 19.36
C ALA A 386 -33.99 -1.25 18.26
N ARG A 387 -33.58 -1.15 17.00
CA ARG A 387 -34.33 -1.65 15.86
C ARG A 387 -34.55 -3.16 15.90
N LYS A 388 -33.49 -3.91 16.27
CA LYS A 388 -33.55 -5.38 16.39
C LYS A 388 -34.52 -5.83 17.48
N SER A 389 -34.64 -5.07 18.55
CA SER A 389 -35.61 -5.32 19.65
C SER A 389 -36.98 -4.65 19.39
N LYS A 390 -37.25 -4.16 18.16
CA LYS A 390 -38.50 -3.48 17.77
C LYS A 390 -38.86 -2.28 18.69
N ARG A 391 -37.84 -1.57 19.18
CA ARG A 391 -38.01 -0.44 20.12
C ARG A 391 -37.49 0.85 19.53
N GLY A 392 -38.13 1.96 19.85
CA GLY A 392 -37.72 3.29 19.38
C GLY A 392 -36.49 3.83 20.13
N GLY A 393 -35.91 4.93 19.62
CA GLY A 393 -34.81 5.67 20.22
C GLY A 393 -33.42 5.07 20.03
N PHE A 394 -32.46 5.57 20.82
CA PHE A 394 -31.05 5.20 20.70
C PHE A 394 -30.59 4.20 21.81
N GLY A 395 -31.41 3.92 22.81
CA GLY A 395 -31.12 2.94 23.84
C GLY A 395 -29.99 3.29 24.83
N TRP A 396 -29.62 4.59 24.96
CA TRP A 396 -28.58 5.03 25.90
C TRP A 396 -28.82 4.62 27.35
N LYS A 397 -30.05 4.73 27.83
CA LYS A 397 -30.45 4.32 29.17
C LYS A 397 -30.54 2.79 29.33
N ARG A 398 -30.86 2.07 28.26
CA ARG A 398 -31.11 0.63 28.31
C ARG A 398 -29.85 -0.20 28.25
N TRP A 399 -28.91 0.18 27.38
CA TRP A 399 -27.66 -0.53 27.22
C TRP A 399 -26.52 0.35 27.72
N SER A 400 -26.07 0.04 28.96
CA SER A 400 -24.93 0.70 29.57
C SER A 400 -23.63 0.50 28.72
N SER A 401 -22.60 1.24 29.05
CA SER A 401 -21.27 1.04 28.42
C SER A 401 -20.75 -0.37 28.70
N GLU A 402 -21.04 -0.97 29.83
CA GLU A 402 -20.68 -2.36 30.15
C GLU A 402 -21.32 -3.35 29.18
N VAL A 403 -22.59 -3.15 28.83
CA VAL A 403 -23.26 -4.00 27.83
C VAL A 403 -22.61 -3.83 26.44
N VAL A 404 -22.39 -2.59 26.05
CA VAL A 404 -21.87 -2.29 24.69
C VAL A 404 -20.41 -2.74 24.51
N TYR A 405 -19.55 -2.40 25.46
CA TYR A 405 -18.12 -2.72 25.39
C TYR A 405 -17.77 -4.07 26.02
N GLY A 406 -18.47 -4.49 27.07
CA GLY A 406 -18.27 -5.77 27.70
C GLY A 406 -19.04 -6.90 27.00
N ALA A 407 -20.37 -6.94 27.15
CA ALA A 407 -21.19 -8.07 26.68
C ALA A 407 -21.20 -8.21 25.13
N TRP A 408 -21.26 -7.10 24.41
CA TRP A 408 -21.22 -7.12 22.93
C TRP A 408 -19.80 -7.02 22.37
N GLY A 409 -18.81 -6.60 23.17
CA GLY A 409 -17.41 -6.53 22.81
C GLY A 409 -17.07 -5.46 21.77
N LEU A 410 -17.78 -4.30 21.78
CA LEU A 410 -17.49 -3.22 20.86
C LEU A 410 -16.06 -2.69 21.08
N TYR A 411 -15.33 -2.42 19.99
CA TYR A 411 -13.99 -1.86 20.03
C TYR A 411 -13.96 -0.50 20.76
N GLY A 412 -13.08 -0.36 21.76
CA GLY A 412 -13.01 0.81 22.63
C GLY A 412 -11.71 1.61 22.62
N ASP A 413 -10.63 1.10 21.97
CA ASP A 413 -9.29 1.73 21.97
C ASP A 413 -9.16 2.83 20.90
N TYR A 414 -9.67 4.02 21.21
CA TYR A 414 -9.57 5.21 20.36
C TYR A 414 -8.50 6.20 20.85
N GLN A 415 -7.39 5.69 21.36
CA GLN A 415 -6.30 6.52 21.85
C GLN A 415 -5.31 6.87 20.75
N VAL A 416 -4.79 8.10 20.78
CA VAL A 416 -3.68 8.53 19.95
C VAL A 416 -2.42 7.82 20.42
N ARG A 417 -1.65 7.30 19.47
CA ARG A 417 -0.34 6.70 19.74
C ARG A 417 0.72 7.48 18.99
N TYR A 418 1.73 7.91 19.71
CA TYR A 418 2.88 8.57 19.09
C TYR A 418 3.82 7.53 18.47
N PHE A 419 4.54 7.95 17.43
CA PHE A 419 5.56 7.11 16.83
C PHE A 419 6.61 6.73 17.87
N ASN A 420 6.81 5.45 18.09
CA ASN A 420 7.91 4.98 18.91
C ASN A 420 9.17 5.01 18.04
N ARG A 421 10.07 5.97 18.27
CA ARG A 421 11.31 6.18 17.50
C ARG A 421 12.17 4.92 17.42
N ALA A 422 12.13 4.07 18.44
CA ALA A 422 12.89 2.80 18.48
C ALA A 422 12.35 1.71 17.54
N LYS A 423 11.07 1.78 17.10
CA LYS A 423 10.46 0.79 16.19
C LYS A 423 10.40 1.25 14.73
N VAL A 424 10.68 2.52 14.49
CA VAL A 424 10.81 3.09 13.15
C VAL A 424 12.31 3.10 12.87
N GLY A 425 12.83 2.08 12.23
CA GLY A 425 14.26 1.93 11.89
C GLY A 425 14.74 2.96 10.86
N VAL A 426 14.42 4.23 11.09
CA VAL A 426 15.00 5.38 10.39
C VAL A 426 16.24 5.76 11.15
N GLN A 427 17.40 5.24 10.72
CA GLN A 427 18.67 5.88 11.10
C GLN A 427 18.59 7.33 10.61
N PRO A 428 18.92 8.33 11.46
CA PRO A 428 19.09 9.69 10.98
C PRO A 428 20.18 9.66 9.88
N PRO A 429 20.04 10.45 8.81
CA PRO A 429 21.12 10.63 7.85
C PRO A 429 22.35 11.04 8.63
N GLY A 430 23.44 10.30 8.43
CA GLY A 430 24.68 10.51 9.14
C GLY A 430 25.09 11.96 9.08
N ILE A 431 25.35 12.58 10.22
CA ILE A 431 26.04 13.86 10.34
C ILE A 431 27.43 13.59 9.77
N ILE A 432 27.65 13.97 8.53
CA ILE A 432 29.00 14.09 7.99
C ILE A 432 29.61 15.27 8.74
N ASN A 433 30.38 14.97 9.78
CA ASN A 433 31.30 15.95 10.35
C ASN A 433 32.28 16.35 9.25
N SER A 434 32.15 17.58 8.81
CA SER A 434 33.13 18.26 7.97
C SER A 434 34.47 18.32 8.71
N LEU A 435 35.49 17.77 8.10
CA LEU A 435 36.84 18.31 8.12
C LEU A 435 37.08 18.96 6.78
#